data_84156d740205910448431ff9a715467c
#
_entry.id   84156d740205910448431ff9a715467c
#
_cell.length_a   1.000
_cell.length_b   1.000
_cell.length_c   1.000
_cell.angle_alpha   90.00
_cell.angle_beta   90.00
_cell.angle_gamma   90.00
#
_symmetry.space_group_name_H-M   'P 1'
#
loop_
_entity.id
_entity.type
_entity.pdbx_description
1 polymer ?
#
loop_
_entity_poly.entity_id
_entity_poly.type
_entity_poly.pdbx_seq_one_letter_code
_entity_poly.pdbx_strand_id
1 'polypeptide(L)'
;LKEMHLGEAIIHVSKGKLGLGVALEDGKVIGLITDGDIRRAMERWQAEFFDHTVSDIMTRTPKTVAPETKIADVQRKMNQYKIHTVLVTDSENRLLGVVDHYSCMF
;
A
#
# COMPACT_ATOMS: atom_id res chain seq x y z
N LEU A 1 3.27 1.93 -11.79
CA LEU A 1 2.13 1.23 -11.18
C LEU A 1 0.86 2.09 -11.11
N LYS A 2 0.99 3.41 -10.91
CA LYS A 2 -0.18 4.30 -10.78
C LYS A 2 -1.09 4.29 -12.02
N GLU A 3 -0.53 4.09 -13.20
CA GLU A 3 -1.27 4.09 -14.46
C GLU A 3 -1.79 2.69 -14.83
N MET A 4 -1.47 1.70 -14.02
CA MET A 4 -1.93 0.34 -14.22
C MET A 4 -3.45 0.26 -14.06
N HIS A 5 -4.12 -0.44 -14.98
CA HIS A 5 -5.56 -0.69 -14.84
C HIS A 5 -5.82 -1.65 -13.67
N LEU A 6 -6.96 -1.48 -13.01
CA LEU A 6 -7.28 -2.26 -11.81
C LEU A 6 -7.35 -3.77 -12.08
N GLY A 7 -7.75 -4.18 -13.28
CA GLY A 7 -7.75 -5.59 -13.64
C GLY A 7 -6.36 -6.21 -13.56
N GLU A 8 -5.33 -5.49 -13.98
CA GLU A 8 -3.94 -5.92 -13.88
C GLU A 8 -3.45 -5.87 -12.44
N ALA A 9 -3.89 -4.85 -11.69
CA ALA A 9 -3.50 -4.67 -10.30
C ALA A 9 -3.94 -5.84 -9.43
N ILE A 10 -5.13 -6.40 -9.69
CA ILE A 10 -5.62 -7.59 -8.97
C ILE A 10 -4.60 -8.72 -9.06
N ILE A 11 -4.06 -8.97 -10.25
CA ILE A 11 -3.10 -10.06 -10.45
C ILE A 11 -1.82 -9.80 -9.65
N HIS A 12 -1.30 -8.58 -9.71
CA HIS A 12 -0.07 -8.24 -9.01
C HIS A 12 -0.22 -8.28 -7.48
N VAL A 13 -1.30 -7.74 -6.96
CA VAL A 13 -1.56 -7.73 -5.52
C VAL A 13 -1.81 -9.15 -5.01
N SER A 14 -2.55 -9.96 -5.77
CA SER A 14 -2.83 -11.36 -5.40
C SER A 14 -1.58 -12.24 -5.39
N LYS A 15 -0.60 -11.95 -6.25
CA LYS A 15 0.67 -12.68 -6.27
C LYS A 15 1.59 -12.25 -5.14
N GLY A 16 1.40 -11.05 -4.61
CA GLY A 16 2.19 -10.56 -3.48
C GLY A 16 1.69 -11.19 -2.19
N LYS A 17 2.61 -11.55 -1.30
CA LYS A 17 2.27 -12.23 -0.05
C LYS A 17 1.61 -11.32 0.97
N LEU A 18 1.74 -10.00 0.82
CA LEU A 18 1.23 -9.02 1.77
C LEU A 18 -0.12 -8.44 1.37
N GLY A 19 -0.64 -8.80 0.20
CA GLY A 19 -1.93 -8.30 -0.27
C GLY A 19 -1.95 -6.80 -0.53
N LEU A 20 -0.84 -6.26 -1.03
CA LEU A 20 -0.72 -4.83 -1.32
C LEU A 20 0.18 -4.57 -2.52
N GLY A 21 0.07 -3.37 -3.06
CA GLY A 21 0.95 -2.87 -4.09
C GLY A 21 1.36 -1.43 -3.77
N VAL A 22 2.57 -1.08 -4.13
CA VAL A 22 3.10 0.27 -3.89
C VAL A 22 3.31 0.95 -5.24
N ALA A 23 2.74 2.15 -5.39
CA ALA A 23 2.93 2.95 -6.59
C ALA A 23 4.17 3.81 -6.43
N LEU A 24 5.10 3.71 -7.38
CA LEU A 24 6.35 4.44 -7.36
C LEU A 24 6.47 5.35 -8.58
N GLU A 25 7.16 6.47 -8.40
CA GLU A 25 7.53 7.36 -9.49
C GLU A 25 8.97 7.81 -9.21
N ASP A 26 9.88 7.49 -10.13
CA ASP A 26 11.31 7.73 -9.96
C ASP A 26 11.86 7.13 -8.66
N GLY A 27 11.36 5.94 -8.30
CA GLY A 27 11.77 5.22 -7.10
C GLY A 27 11.13 5.72 -5.81
N LYS A 28 10.38 6.81 -5.86
CA LYS A 28 9.74 7.40 -4.69
C LYS A 28 8.30 6.94 -4.55
N VAL A 29 7.86 6.75 -3.31
CA VAL A 29 6.50 6.31 -3.01
C VAL A 29 5.51 7.44 -3.32
N ILE A 30 4.53 7.16 -4.16
CA ILE A 30 3.44 8.09 -4.45
C ILE A 30 2.07 7.56 -4.02
N GLY A 31 1.97 6.28 -3.73
CA GLY A 31 0.70 5.72 -3.29
C GLY A 31 0.79 4.27 -2.87
N LEU A 32 -0.27 3.79 -2.26
CA LEU A 32 -0.41 2.43 -1.76
C LEU A 32 -1.80 1.91 -2.12
N ILE A 33 -1.87 0.67 -2.59
CA ILE A 33 -3.13 -0.01 -2.87
C ILE A 33 -3.13 -1.36 -2.15
N THR A 34 -4.26 -1.70 -1.52
CA THR A 34 -4.40 -2.96 -0.79
C THR A 34 -5.53 -3.80 -1.37
N ASP A 35 -5.62 -5.07 -0.95
CA ASP A 35 -6.75 -5.94 -1.30
C ASP A 35 -8.08 -5.30 -0.90
N GLY A 36 -8.11 -4.65 0.26
CA GLY A 36 -9.31 -3.96 0.72
C GLY A 36 -9.72 -2.82 -0.19
N ASP A 37 -8.75 -2.07 -0.70
CA ASP A 37 -9.00 -0.97 -1.64
C ASP A 37 -9.61 -1.51 -2.94
N ILE A 38 -9.06 -2.62 -3.44
CA ILE A 38 -9.56 -3.25 -4.66
C ILE A 38 -11.00 -3.75 -4.45
N ARG A 39 -11.26 -4.42 -3.33
CA ARG A 39 -12.59 -4.94 -3.02
C ARG A 39 -13.62 -3.84 -2.95
N ARG A 40 -13.31 -2.73 -2.26
CA ARG A 40 -14.22 -1.59 -2.17
C ARG A 40 -14.46 -0.95 -3.52
N ALA A 41 -13.46 -0.90 -4.39
CA ALA A 41 -13.61 -0.38 -5.74
C ALA A 41 -14.53 -1.26 -6.59
N MET A 42 -14.40 -2.58 -6.45
CA MET A 42 -15.29 -3.53 -7.14
C MET A 42 -16.74 -3.35 -6.72
N GLU A 43 -16.98 -3.17 -5.42
CA GLU A 43 -18.32 -2.95 -4.89
C GLU A 43 -18.91 -1.62 -5.37
N ARG A 44 -18.07 -0.60 -5.45
CA ARG A 44 -18.49 0.76 -5.82
C ARG A 44 -18.80 0.89 -7.31
N TRP A 45 -17.92 0.34 -8.16
CA TRP A 45 -18.01 0.57 -9.61
C TRP A 45 -18.55 -0.63 -10.39
N GLN A 46 -18.57 -1.82 -9.80
CA GLN A 46 -19.06 -3.03 -10.46
C GLN A 46 -18.41 -3.22 -11.84
N ALA A 47 -19.19 -3.25 -12.91
CA ALA A 47 -18.64 -3.49 -14.25
C ALA A 47 -17.66 -2.40 -14.70
N GLU A 48 -17.80 -1.19 -14.20
CA GLU A 48 -16.92 -0.06 -14.55
C GLU A 48 -15.54 -0.15 -13.87
N PHE A 49 -15.37 -1.07 -12.92
CA PHE A 49 -14.11 -1.28 -12.22
C PHE A 49 -12.92 -1.38 -13.18
N PHE A 50 -13.09 -2.11 -14.28
CA PHE A 50 -11.99 -2.38 -15.22
C PHE A 50 -11.58 -1.15 -16.04
N ASP A 51 -12.38 -0.09 -16.03
CA ASP A 51 -12.05 1.15 -16.71
C ASP A 51 -11.20 2.09 -15.84
N HIS A 52 -11.00 1.75 -14.57
CA HIS A 52 -10.25 2.57 -13.63
C HIS A 52 -8.80 2.09 -13.49
N THR A 53 -7.95 2.97 -12.98
CA THR A 53 -6.53 2.70 -12.75
C THR A 53 -6.20 2.73 -11.27
N VAL A 54 -4.99 2.29 -10.93
CA VAL A 54 -4.51 2.31 -9.55
C VAL A 54 -4.58 3.74 -8.97
N SER A 55 -4.26 4.75 -9.77
CA SER A 55 -4.25 6.12 -9.28
C SER A 55 -5.63 6.63 -8.85
N ASP A 56 -6.71 5.99 -9.32
CA ASP A 56 -8.07 6.36 -8.94
C ASP A 56 -8.41 5.93 -7.51
N ILE A 57 -7.78 4.89 -6.98
CA ILE A 57 -8.12 4.33 -5.68
C ILE A 57 -6.97 4.26 -4.68
N MET A 58 -5.73 4.51 -5.10
CA MET A 58 -4.57 4.39 -4.21
C MET A 58 -4.62 5.43 -3.10
N THR A 59 -4.10 5.06 -1.93
CA THR A 59 -3.85 6.01 -0.85
C THR A 59 -2.63 6.84 -1.22
N ARG A 60 -2.78 8.14 -1.40
CA ARG A 60 -1.71 9.01 -1.91
C ARG A 60 -0.66 9.40 -0.89
N THR A 61 -1.01 9.33 0.39
CA THR A 61 -0.09 9.65 1.47
C THR A 61 -0.06 8.51 2.48
N PRO A 62 0.50 7.34 2.09
CA PRO A 62 0.56 6.21 3.02
C PRO A 62 1.45 6.55 4.20
N LYS A 63 1.18 5.92 5.35
CA LYS A 63 2.01 6.11 6.54
C LYS A 63 3.35 5.44 6.33
N THR A 64 4.43 6.15 6.66
CA THR A 64 5.79 5.67 6.48
C THR A 64 6.60 5.81 7.76
N VAL A 65 7.66 5.04 7.87
CA VAL A 65 8.63 5.14 8.97
C VAL A 65 10.04 5.10 8.40
N ALA A 66 10.99 5.63 9.16
CA ALA A 66 12.41 5.55 8.81
C ALA A 66 12.94 4.14 9.10
N PRO A 67 14.03 3.71 8.43
CA PRO A 67 14.57 2.36 8.62
C PRO A 67 14.99 2.05 10.06
N GLU A 68 15.41 3.05 10.81
CA GLU A 68 15.86 2.89 12.19
C GLU A 68 14.73 2.94 13.23
N THR A 69 13.48 3.07 12.81
CA THR A 69 12.34 3.13 13.72
C THR A 69 12.18 1.81 14.47
N LYS A 70 12.00 1.88 15.77
CA LYS A 70 11.83 0.69 16.62
C LYS A 70 10.47 0.04 16.36
N ILE A 71 10.42 -1.29 16.48
CA ILE A 71 9.20 -2.06 16.26
C ILE A 71 8.05 -1.57 17.15
N ALA A 72 8.33 -1.24 18.41
CA ALA A 72 7.31 -0.73 19.33
C ALA A 72 6.66 0.57 18.80
N ASP A 73 7.46 1.45 18.19
CA ASP A 73 6.94 2.70 17.62
C ASP A 73 6.14 2.45 16.35
N VAL A 74 6.55 1.46 15.56
CA VAL A 74 5.81 1.05 14.36
C VAL A 74 4.44 0.51 14.76
N GLN A 75 4.38 -0.37 15.77
CA GLN A 75 3.13 -0.93 16.27
C GLN A 75 2.20 0.16 16.82
N ARG A 76 2.77 1.11 17.54
CA ARG A 76 2.00 2.25 18.06
C ARG A 76 1.38 3.05 16.94
N LYS A 77 2.13 3.31 15.87
CA LYS A 77 1.65 4.04 14.70
C LYS A 77 0.52 3.28 14.00
N MET A 78 0.66 1.96 13.85
CA MET A 78 -0.40 1.13 13.27
C MET A 78 -1.68 1.19 14.09
N ASN A 79 -1.57 1.12 15.41
CA ASN A 79 -2.71 1.21 16.30
C ASN A 79 -3.35 2.60 16.28
N GLN A 80 -2.54 3.64 16.24
CA GLN A 80 -3.01 5.02 16.24
C GLN A 80 -3.85 5.32 15.00
N TYR A 81 -3.41 4.87 13.84
CA TYR A 81 -4.09 5.12 12.56
C TYR A 81 -4.98 3.97 12.11
N LYS A 82 -5.08 2.90 12.91
CA LYS A 82 -5.89 1.71 12.60
C LYS A 82 -5.55 1.10 11.24
N ILE A 83 -4.26 1.00 10.97
CA ILE A 83 -3.74 0.42 9.73
C ILE A 83 -2.94 -0.84 10.02
N HIS A 84 -2.80 -1.70 9.03
CA HIS A 84 -2.11 -2.99 9.17
C HIS A 84 -0.76 -3.01 8.46
N THR A 85 -0.43 -1.95 7.72
CA THR A 85 0.76 -1.90 6.90
C THR A 85 1.39 -0.51 6.99
N VAL A 86 2.71 -0.49 7.13
CA VAL A 86 3.50 0.74 7.14
C VAL A 86 4.66 0.55 6.17
N LEU A 87 4.94 1.54 5.35
CA LEU A 87 6.06 1.51 4.42
C LEU A 87 7.32 2.05 5.12
N VAL A 88 8.45 1.43 4.81
CA VAL A 88 9.76 1.92 5.27
C VAL A 88 10.40 2.69 4.13
N THR A 89 10.70 3.96 4.38
CA THR A 89 11.27 4.83 3.36
C THR A 89 12.51 5.54 3.89
N ASP A 90 13.37 5.99 2.97
CA ASP A 90 14.53 6.82 3.34
C ASP A 90 14.14 8.30 3.37
N SER A 91 15.13 9.17 3.59
CA SER A 91 14.91 10.62 3.67
C SER A 91 14.38 11.24 2.37
N GLU A 92 14.53 10.54 1.25
CA GLU A 92 14.06 10.99 -0.06
C GLU A 92 12.75 10.31 -0.46
N ASN A 93 12.08 9.66 0.48
CA ASN A 93 10.81 8.94 0.27
C ASN A 93 10.95 7.75 -0.70
N ARG A 94 12.13 7.17 -0.82
CA ARG A 94 12.32 5.95 -1.61
C ARG A 94 11.95 4.73 -0.78
N LEU A 95 11.27 3.78 -1.40
CA LEU A 95 10.81 2.57 -0.72
C LEU A 95 11.99 1.65 -0.39
N LEU A 96 12.15 1.32 0.89
CA LEU A 96 13.16 0.39 1.38
C LEU A 96 12.54 -0.94 1.82
N GLY A 97 11.29 -0.93 2.25
CA GLY A 97 10.63 -2.14 2.70
C GLY A 97 9.20 -1.89 3.15
N VAL A 98 8.56 -2.96 3.58
CA VAL A 98 7.17 -2.95 4.04
C VAL A 98 7.09 -3.73 5.34
N VAL A 99 6.37 -3.20 6.33
CA VAL A 99 6.10 -3.90 7.59
C VAL A 99 4.59 -4.05 7.72
N ASP A 100 4.12 -5.29 7.86
CA ASP A 100 2.72 -5.53 8.13
C ASP A 100 2.50 -5.83 9.63
N HIS A 101 1.24 -5.84 10.04
CA HIS A 101 0.88 -6.07 11.45
C HIS A 101 1.42 -7.40 11.97
N TYR A 102 1.37 -8.44 11.15
CA TYR A 102 1.80 -9.77 11.55
C TYR A 102 3.31 -9.86 11.72
N SER A 103 4.07 -9.20 10.85
CA SER A 103 5.53 -9.15 10.95
C SER A 103 6.00 -8.49 12.23
N CYS A 104 5.26 -7.51 12.74
CA CYS A 104 5.58 -6.81 13.98
C CYS A 104 5.33 -7.63 15.22
N MET A 105 4.64 -8.75 15.12
CA MET A 105 4.29 -9.60 16.26
C MET A 105 5.35 -10.63 16.57
N PHE A 106 6.40 -10.70 15.76
CA PHE A 106 7.52 -11.62 15.99
C PHE A 106 8.80 -10.87 16.46
#